data_aa3a33f11a4af926812c1598584e922f
#
_entry.id   aa3a33f11a4af926812c1598584e922f
#
_cell.length_a   1.000
_cell.length_b   1.000
_cell.length_c   1.000
_cell.angle_alpha   90.00
_cell.angle_beta   90.00
_cell.angle_gamma   90.00
#
_symmetry.space_group_name_H-M   'P 1'
#
loop_
_entity.id
_entity.type
_entity.pdbx_description
1 polymer ?
#
loop_
_entity_poly.entity_id
_entity_poly.type
_entity_poly.pdbx_seq_one_letter_code
_entity_poly.pdbx_strand_id
1 'polypeptide(L)'
;MKKRILAIVLGTAMTLSMVGCGGANEETPATTPDTKAPAASTEEAAAPAETAGGDYHFEVIVKSFQSTYWQAAVKGIETACGELWVTANANGPANESDIADQVQMLNDAIQKAPDGIGLASCDTNSVLDSLTAALNAGIPVVCFDTGVSNAPEGSVAATVATDNKAAGACAATNMYPVIKDVVAAATADKPVRIGEVNQDATALNIQERGLGFIDEMIKLCTADGKKVAVVGNEFYVNNCSDKGDEKTAEVIIEVGVPAQTTVDLAATEANKIMSKADTIAIFGSNQT
;
A
#
# COMPACT_ATOMS: atom_id res chain seq x y z
N MET A 1 27.65 27.37 -3.49
CA MET A 1 26.97 26.88 -2.25
C MET A 1 26.41 25.52 -2.57
N LYS A 2 26.92 24.46 -1.96
CA LYS A 2 26.49 23.09 -2.24
C LYS A 2 25.14 22.84 -1.52
N LYS A 3 24.06 22.70 -2.29
CA LYS A 3 22.74 22.32 -1.76
C LYS A 3 22.80 20.85 -1.36
N ARG A 4 22.55 20.54 -0.10
CA ARG A 4 22.38 19.17 0.39
C ARG A 4 20.92 18.81 0.21
N ILE A 5 20.64 17.91 -0.72
CA ILE A 5 19.32 17.28 -0.87
C ILE A 5 19.26 16.19 0.19
N LEU A 6 18.31 16.31 1.12
CA LEU A 6 18.06 15.31 2.16
C LEU A 6 17.02 14.31 1.60
N ALA A 7 17.48 13.16 1.14
CA ALA A 7 16.61 12.04 0.83
C ALA A 7 16.23 11.36 2.15
N ILE A 8 14.97 11.45 2.56
CA ILE A 8 14.44 10.71 3.71
C ILE A 8 13.87 9.39 3.20
N VAL A 9 14.64 8.33 3.38
CA VAL A 9 14.15 6.95 3.22
C VAL A 9 13.51 6.56 4.55
N LEU A 10 12.19 6.53 4.63
CA LEU A 10 11.47 6.01 5.79
C LEU A 10 11.45 4.49 5.71
N GLY A 11 12.50 3.86 6.24
CA GLY A 11 12.48 2.42 6.52
C GLY A 11 11.69 2.16 7.80
N THR A 12 10.57 1.48 7.70
CA THR A 12 9.82 0.97 8.86
C THR A 12 10.61 -0.16 9.51
N ALA A 13 11.36 0.17 10.60
CA ALA A 13 11.93 -0.84 11.48
C ALA A 13 10.84 -1.29 12.46
N MET A 14 10.35 -2.52 12.32
CA MET A 14 9.59 -3.20 13.36
C MET A 14 10.55 -3.60 14.49
N THR A 15 10.47 -2.91 15.63
CA THR A 15 11.15 -3.35 16.85
C THR A 15 10.25 -4.31 17.62
N LEU A 16 10.68 -5.57 17.73
CA LEU A 16 10.16 -6.54 18.71
C LEU A 16 10.56 -6.05 20.11
N SER A 17 9.59 -5.71 20.95
CA SER A 17 9.79 -5.53 22.37
C SER A 17 9.61 -6.85 23.10
N MET A 18 10.73 -7.42 23.60
CA MET A 18 10.69 -8.50 24.59
C MET A 18 10.38 -7.92 25.97
N VAL A 19 9.33 -8.44 26.59
CA VAL A 19 8.98 -8.21 28.00
C VAL A 19 9.84 -9.12 28.86
N GLY A 20 10.72 -8.52 29.68
CA GLY A 20 11.42 -9.18 30.77
C GLY A 20 10.75 -8.84 32.11
N CYS A 21 10.35 -9.89 32.85
CA CYS A 21 9.70 -9.83 34.15
C CYS A 21 10.76 -9.68 35.26
N GLY A 22 10.48 -8.87 36.32
CA GLY A 22 11.24 -8.93 37.57
C GLY A 22 11.06 -7.75 38.52
N GLY A 23 10.17 -7.87 39.46
CA GLY A 23 10.37 -7.72 40.93
C GLY A 23 10.38 -6.35 41.62
N ALA A 24 9.27 -6.09 42.27
CA ALA A 24 9.06 -5.65 43.67
C ALA A 24 9.45 -4.24 44.22
N ASN A 25 8.42 -3.64 44.76
CA ASN A 25 8.23 -2.88 46.03
C ASN A 25 8.28 -1.35 46.09
N GLU A 26 7.09 -0.86 46.55
CA GLU A 26 6.76 0.14 47.60
C GLU A 26 7.02 1.63 47.26
N GLU A 27 6.20 2.59 47.51
CA GLU A 27 5.00 2.91 48.31
C GLU A 27 4.30 4.18 47.78
N THR A 28 3.02 4.32 48.08
CA THR A 28 1.99 5.36 47.81
C THR A 28 2.22 6.70 48.55
N PRO A 29 1.33 7.74 48.48
CA PRO A 29 0.31 8.16 47.53
C PRO A 29 0.25 9.67 47.22
N ALA A 30 -0.45 10.13 46.18
CA ALA A 30 -1.26 11.38 46.18
C ALA A 30 -2.15 11.58 44.94
N THR A 31 -3.45 11.51 45.24
CA THR A 31 -4.61 12.31 44.72
C THR A 31 -4.77 12.59 43.20
N THR A 32 -5.89 12.06 42.72
CA THR A 32 -6.64 12.32 41.47
C THR A 32 -7.08 13.78 41.29
N PRO A 33 -7.44 14.20 40.02
CA PRO A 33 -8.86 14.19 39.70
C PRO A 33 -9.23 13.51 38.36
N ASP A 34 -10.43 12.95 38.42
CA ASP A 34 -11.21 12.33 37.35
C ASP A 34 -11.24 13.10 36.03
N THR A 35 -10.95 12.40 34.91
CA THR A 35 -11.54 12.72 33.63
C THR A 35 -11.96 11.39 32.94
N LYS A 36 -13.25 11.21 32.91
CA LYS A 36 -13.97 10.06 32.38
C LYS A 36 -13.75 9.94 30.88
N ALA A 37 -12.94 8.99 30.42
CA ALA A 37 -12.87 8.55 29.03
C ALA A 37 -14.07 7.65 28.70
N PRO A 38 -14.62 7.69 27.47
CA PRO A 38 -15.70 6.80 27.08
C PRO A 38 -15.19 5.36 27.02
N ALA A 39 -15.98 4.44 27.57
CA ALA A 39 -15.71 3.02 27.54
C ALA A 39 -15.63 2.50 26.10
N ALA A 40 -14.47 2.00 25.70
CA ALA A 40 -14.33 1.15 24.54
C ALA A 40 -15.09 -0.16 24.84
N SER A 41 -16.07 -0.49 24.03
CA SER A 41 -16.70 -1.80 24.05
C SER A 41 -15.64 -2.83 23.68
N THR A 42 -15.26 -3.64 24.65
CA THR A 42 -14.50 -4.88 24.42
C THR A 42 -15.40 -5.82 23.68
N GLU A 43 -15.27 -5.89 22.36
CA GLU A 43 -15.75 -7.03 21.60
C GLU A 43 -14.90 -8.23 22.07
N GLU A 44 -15.56 -9.15 22.70
CA GLU A 44 -15.00 -10.41 23.17
C GLU A 44 -14.44 -11.14 21.94
N ALA A 45 -13.11 -11.21 21.83
CA ALA A 45 -12.45 -11.96 20.79
C ALA A 45 -12.95 -13.41 20.90
N ALA A 46 -13.67 -13.86 19.88
CA ALA A 46 -14.10 -15.25 19.77
C ALA A 46 -12.86 -16.14 19.97
N ALA A 47 -12.99 -17.10 20.87
CA ALA A 47 -11.96 -18.11 21.11
C ALA A 47 -11.59 -18.76 19.77
N PRO A 48 -10.30 -19.13 19.56
CA PRO A 48 -9.90 -19.82 18.35
C PRO A 48 -10.79 -21.06 18.19
N ALA A 49 -11.45 -21.19 17.05
CA ALA A 49 -12.15 -22.41 16.70
C ALA A 49 -11.16 -23.57 16.81
N GLU A 50 -11.56 -24.66 17.45
CA GLU A 50 -10.78 -25.88 17.52
C GLU A 50 -10.27 -26.22 16.13
N THR A 51 -8.96 -26.38 16.00
CA THR A 51 -8.26 -26.72 14.75
C THR A 51 -8.71 -28.11 14.30
N ALA A 52 -9.78 -28.16 13.51
CA ALA A 52 -10.07 -29.32 12.71
C ALA A 52 -9.03 -29.35 11.59
N GLY A 53 -7.88 -29.99 11.84
CA GLY A 53 -6.96 -30.36 10.81
C GLY A 53 -7.67 -31.25 9.81
N GLY A 54 -8.02 -30.72 8.64
CA GLY A 54 -8.57 -31.45 7.52
C GLY A 54 -7.56 -31.48 6.38
N ASP A 55 -7.76 -32.39 5.42
CA ASP A 55 -6.94 -32.47 4.21
C ASP A 55 -7.20 -31.27 3.26
N TYR A 56 -7.25 -30.02 3.80
CA TYR A 56 -7.49 -28.84 3.02
C TYR A 56 -6.25 -28.47 2.20
N HIS A 57 -6.50 -28.10 0.94
CA HIS A 57 -5.49 -27.63 0.01
C HIS A 57 -5.85 -26.28 -0.58
N PHE A 58 -4.90 -25.34 -0.50
CA PHE A 58 -5.07 -23.97 -1.00
C PHE A 58 -4.10 -23.68 -2.16
N GLU A 59 -4.56 -22.91 -3.13
CA GLU A 59 -3.67 -22.30 -4.13
C GLU A 59 -3.51 -20.81 -3.77
N VAL A 60 -2.28 -20.31 -3.74
CA VAL A 60 -2.01 -18.91 -3.37
C VAL A 60 -1.24 -18.25 -4.49
N ILE A 61 -1.80 -17.17 -5.03
CA ILE A 61 -1.21 -16.41 -6.14
C ILE A 61 -0.68 -15.08 -5.58
N VAL A 62 0.65 -14.96 -5.56
CA VAL A 62 1.37 -13.72 -5.21
C VAL A 62 1.64 -12.87 -6.44
N LYS A 63 2.10 -11.61 -6.25
CA LYS A 63 2.36 -10.72 -7.39
C LYS A 63 3.72 -10.97 -8.07
N SER A 64 4.71 -11.52 -7.34
CA SER A 64 6.03 -11.83 -7.90
C SER A 64 6.79 -12.81 -7.03
N PHE A 65 7.54 -13.73 -7.66
CA PHE A 65 8.48 -14.60 -6.94
C PHE A 65 9.89 -13.99 -6.80
N GLN A 66 10.20 -12.92 -7.50
CA GLN A 66 11.54 -12.31 -7.47
C GLN A 66 11.71 -11.26 -6.38
N SER A 67 10.63 -10.66 -5.92
CA SER A 67 10.65 -9.68 -4.85
C SER A 67 10.85 -10.32 -3.48
N THR A 68 11.74 -9.74 -2.67
CA THR A 68 11.99 -10.17 -1.28
C THR A 68 10.73 -10.03 -0.39
N TYR A 69 9.86 -9.07 -0.70
CA TYR A 69 8.56 -8.91 -0.04
C TYR A 69 7.70 -10.16 -0.24
N TRP A 70 7.56 -10.63 -1.48
CA TRP A 70 6.75 -11.80 -1.78
C TRP A 70 7.37 -13.10 -1.29
N GLN A 71 8.70 -13.21 -1.24
CA GLN A 71 9.39 -14.33 -0.59
C GLN A 71 9.06 -14.39 0.92
N ALA A 72 8.98 -13.25 1.59
CA ALA A 72 8.56 -13.19 2.98
C ALA A 72 7.08 -13.59 3.15
N ALA A 73 6.20 -13.18 2.23
CA ALA A 73 4.80 -13.61 2.21
C ALA A 73 4.65 -15.13 2.04
N VAL A 74 5.38 -15.72 1.09
CA VAL A 74 5.42 -17.18 0.88
C VAL A 74 5.89 -17.92 2.15
N LYS A 75 6.91 -17.37 2.83
CA LYS A 75 7.35 -17.92 4.12
C LYS A 75 6.26 -17.88 5.20
N GLY A 76 5.45 -16.82 5.22
CA GLY A 76 4.27 -16.70 6.09
C GLY A 76 3.22 -17.76 5.77
N ILE A 77 2.96 -18.02 4.48
CA ILE A 77 2.05 -19.07 4.03
C ILE A 77 2.52 -20.44 4.51
N GLU A 78 3.81 -20.79 4.32
CA GLU A 78 4.38 -22.04 4.78
C GLU A 78 4.24 -22.23 6.30
N THR A 79 4.46 -21.15 7.06
CA THR A 79 4.32 -21.16 8.52
C THR A 79 2.86 -21.42 8.93
N ALA A 80 1.91 -20.69 8.34
CA ALA A 80 0.50 -20.87 8.62
C ALA A 80 0.00 -22.27 8.25
N CYS A 81 0.47 -22.83 7.12
CA CYS A 81 0.15 -24.20 6.73
C CYS A 81 0.63 -25.22 7.79
N GLY A 82 1.82 -25.03 8.34
CA GLY A 82 2.34 -25.90 9.40
C GLY A 82 1.55 -25.78 10.70
N GLU A 83 1.13 -24.58 11.07
CA GLU A 83 0.35 -24.32 12.29
C GLU A 83 -1.10 -24.85 12.18
N LEU A 84 -1.70 -24.75 10.98
CA LEU A 84 -3.10 -25.13 10.74
C LEU A 84 -3.27 -26.56 10.23
N TRP A 85 -2.17 -27.29 10.00
CA TRP A 85 -2.18 -28.65 9.45
C TRP A 85 -2.90 -28.75 8.10
N VAL A 86 -2.65 -27.77 7.21
CA VAL A 86 -3.19 -27.70 5.87
C VAL A 86 -2.05 -27.64 4.86
N THR A 87 -2.36 -27.71 3.56
CA THR A 87 -1.38 -27.58 2.49
C THR A 87 -1.69 -26.36 1.62
N ALA A 88 -0.65 -25.72 1.07
CA ALA A 88 -0.82 -24.70 0.05
C ALA A 88 0.30 -24.76 -1.00
N ASN A 89 -0.06 -24.44 -2.25
CA ASN A 89 0.89 -24.13 -3.30
C ASN A 89 0.90 -22.62 -3.52
N ALA A 90 2.06 -21.99 -3.33
CA ALA A 90 2.25 -20.59 -3.69
C ALA A 90 2.82 -20.50 -5.11
N ASN A 91 2.25 -19.64 -5.95
CA ASN A 91 2.71 -19.34 -7.30
C ASN A 91 2.57 -17.86 -7.61
N GLY A 92 3.30 -17.36 -8.60
CA GLY A 92 3.22 -15.96 -9.04
C GLY A 92 4.11 -15.70 -10.24
N PRO A 93 3.86 -14.61 -10.99
CA PRO A 93 4.68 -14.25 -12.14
C PRO A 93 6.10 -13.84 -11.73
N ALA A 94 6.97 -13.67 -12.71
CA ALA A 94 8.33 -13.20 -12.46
C ALA A 94 8.32 -11.75 -11.93
N ASN A 95 7.50 -10.87 -12.52
CA ASN A 95 7.39 -9.47 -12.12
C ASN A 95 5.92 -9.09 -11.90
N GLU A 96 5.67 -8.06 -11.10
CA GLU A 96 4.31 -7.57 -10.82
C GLU A 96 3.63 -6.93 -12.05
N SER A 97 4.40 -6.60 -13.09
CA SER A 97 3.89 -6.13 -14.39
C SER A 97 3.44 -7.25 -15.34
N ASP A 98 3.71 -8.52 -15.02
CA ASP A 98 3.38 -9.67 -15.86
C ASP A 98 1.92 -10.12 -15.61
N ILE A 99 0.97 -9.21 -15.84
CA ILE A 99 -0.46 -9.35 -15.50
C ILE A 99 -1.09 -10.57 -16.19
N ALA A 100 -0.79 -10.78 -17.47
CA ALA A 100 -1.35 -11.88 -18.22
C ALA A 100 -0.93 -13.25 -17.67
N ASP A 101 0.32 -13.37 -17.23
CA ASP A 101 0.84 -14.59 -16.60
C ASP A 101 0.14 -14.85 -15.27
N GLN A 102 -0.11 -13.81 -14.45
CA GLN A 102 -0.85 -13.97 -13.22
C GLN A 102 -2.29 -14.44 -13.44
N VAL A 103 -2.99 -13.87 -14.43
CA VAL A 103 -4.35 -14.31 -14.81
C VAL A 103 -4.36 -15.77 -15.23
N GLN A 104 -3.37 -16.20 -16.04
CA GLN A 104 -3.25 -17.61 -16.42
C GLN A 104 -3.02 -18.51 -15.21
N MET A 105 -2.13 -18.13 -14.28
CA MET A 105 -1.87 -18.87 -13.06
C MET A 105 -3.11 -18.98 -12.16
N LEU A 106 -3.90 -17.92 -12.08
CA LEU A 106 -5.18 -17.93 -11.34
C LEU A 106 -6.19 -18.89 -11.99
N ASN A 107 -6.30 -18.89 -13.30
CA ASN A 107 -7.16 -19.82 -14.03
C ASN A 107 -6.72 -21.27 -13.85
N ASP A 108 -5.42 -21.53 -13.88
CA ASP A 108 -4.85 -22.87 -13.62
C ASP A 108 -5.13 -23.33 -12.18
N ALA A 109 -5.05 -22.41 -11.20
CA ALA A 109 -5.39 -22.68 -9.81
C ALA A 109 -6.88 -23.07 -9.66
N ILE A 110 -7.78 -22.35 -10.32
CA ILE A 110 -9.23 -22.65 -10.31
C ILE A 110 -9.49 -24.05 -10.89
N GLN A 111 -8.80 -24.45 -11.96
CA GLN A 111 -8.97 -25.77 -12.57
C GLN A 111 -8.55 -26.94 -11.66
N LYS A 112 -7.66 -26.70 -10.71
CA LYS A 112 -7.26 -27.71 -9.70
C LYS A 112 -8.34 -27.95 -8.65
N ALA A 113 -9.38 -27.13 -8.60
CA ALA A 113 -10.48 -27.20 -7.63
C ALA A 113 -9.98 -27.26 -6.16
N PRO A 114 -9.18 -26.28 -5.70
CA PRO A 114 -8.71 -26.24 -4.32
C PRO A 114 -9.86 -25.89 -3.36
N ASP A 115 -9.64 -26.10 -2.05
CA ASP A 115 -10.59 -25.71 -1.01
C ASP A 115 -10.71 -24.18 -0.84
N GLY A 116 -9.75 -23.43 -1.38
CA GLY A 116 -9.75 -21.96 -1.43
C GLY A 116 -8.56 -21.40 -2.15
N ILE A 117 -8.66 -20.13 -2.56
CA ILE A 117 -7.61 -19.39 -3.25
C ILE A 117 -7.25 -18.14 -2.45
N GLY A 118 -5.94 -17.95 -2.18
CA GLY A 118 -5.38 -16.67 -1.76
C GLY A 118 -4.91 -15.88 -2.97
N LEU A 119 -5.32 -14.62 -3.12
CA LEU A 119 -4.98 -13.79 -4.27
C LEU A 119 -4.44 -12.42 -3.83
N ALA A 120 -3.23 -12.09 -4.28
CA ALA A 120 -2.73 -10.72 -4.33
C ALA A 120 -2.70 -10.26 -5.80
N SER A 121 -3.65 -9.45 -6.24
CA SER A 121 -3.82 -9.11 -7.65
C SER A 121 -2.83 -8.04 -8.13
N CYS A 122 -2.16 -8.26 -9.27
CA CYS A 122 -1.34 -7.26 -9.95
C CYS A 122 -2.19 -6.16 -10.61
N ASP A 123 -3.38 -6.52 -11.08
CA ASP A 123 -4.31 -5.58 -11.75
C ASP A 123 -5.75 -5.88 -11.31
N THR A 124 -6.45 -4.83 -10.90
CA THR A 124 -7.80 -4.98 -10.32
C THR A 124 -8.89 -5.34 -11.34
N ASN A 125 -8.67 -5.13 -12.64
CA ASN A 125 -9.65 -5.39 -13.69
C ASN A 125 -9.43 -6.72 -14.41
N SER A 126 -8.19 -7.11 -14.59
CA SER A 126 -7.81 -8.29 -15.38
C SER A 126 -8.23 -9.63 -14.74
N VAL A 127 -8.49 -9.64 -13.42
CA VAL A 127 -8.88 -10.85 -12.67
C VAL A 127 -10.39 -11.08 -12.54
N LEU A 128 -11.24 -10.15 -13.03
CA LEU A 128 -12.69 -10.18 -12.79
C LEU A 128 -13.37 -11.42 -13.35
N ASP A 129 -12.98 -11.84 -14.56
CA ASP A 129 -13.54 -13.05 -15.20
C ASP A 129 -13.09 -14.31 -14.45
N SER A 130 -11.84 -14.36 -13.97
CA SER A 130 -11.33 -15.46 -13.15
C SER A 130 -12.03 -15.54 -11.79
N LEU A 131 -12.30 -14.40 -11.15
CA LEU A 131 -13.09 -14.35 -9.91
C LEU A 131 -14.52 -14.85 -10.12
N THR A 132 -15.12 -14.51 -11.26
CA THR A 132 -16.44 -15.05 -11.66
C THR A 132 -16.39 -16.57 -11.85
N ALA A 133 -15.32 -17.08 -12.46
CA ALA A 133 -15.12 -18.51 -12.64
C ALA A 133 -14.94 -19.25 -11.29
N ALA A 134 -14.15 -18.69 -10.37
CA ALA A 134 -13.97 -19.24 -9.03
C ALA A 134 -15.30 -19.28 -8.26
N LEU A 135 -16.09 -18.20 -8.31
CA LEU A 135 -17.42 -18.13 -7.70
C LEU A 135 -18.36 -19.24 -8.25
N ASN A 136 -18.40 -19.38 -9.57
CA ASN A 136 -19.22 -20.41 -10.22
C ASN A 136 -18.77 -21.83 -9.88
N ALA A 137 -17.48 -22.02 -9.62
CA ALA A 137 -16.93 -23.31 -9.16
C ALA A 137 -17.12 -23.54 -7.65
N GLY A 138 -17.65 -22.57 -6.91
CA GLY A 138 -17.83 -22.65 -5.46
C GLY A 138 -16.51 -22.56 -4.67
N ILE A 139 -15.45 -22.02 -5.28
CA ILE A 139 -14.13 -21.88 -4.65
C ILE A 139 -14.06 -20.51 -3.97
N PRO A 140 -13.93 -20.44 -2.63
CA PRO A 140 -13.78 -19.17 -1.93
C PRO A 140 -12.43 -18.52 -2.25
N VAL A 141 -12.45 -17.20 -2.49
CA VAL A 141 -11.25 -16.41 -2.72
C VAL A 141 -11.06 -15.42 -1.58
N VAL A 142 -9.86 -15.39 -0.99
CA VAL A 142 -9.44 -14.37 -0.02
C VAL A 142 -8.35 -13.52 -0.67
N CYS A 143 -8.60 -12.21 -0.80
CA CYS A 143 -7.58 -11.27 -1.24
C CYS A 143 -6.65 -10.89 -0.08
N PHE A 144 -5.36 -10.73 -0.35
CA PHE A 144 -4.39 -10.25 0.63
C PHE A 144 -3.42 -9.24 -0.01
N ASP A 145 -2.83 -8.34 0.80
CA ASP A 145 -2.01 -7.20 0.37
C ASP A 145 -2.82 -6.17 -0.46
N THR A 146 -3.57 -6.62 -1.43
CA THR A 146 -4.40 -5.78 -2.29
C THR A 146 -5.76 -6.44 -2.53
N GLY A 147 -6.81 -5.62 -2.58
CA GLY A 147 -8.15 -6.06 -2.97
C GLY A 147 -8.41 -5.93 -4.46
N VAL A 148 -9.64 -6.21 -4.84
CA VAL A 148 -10.17 -6.02 -6.21
C VAL A 148 -11.44 -5.16 -6.09
N SER A 149 -11.34 -3.88 -6.50
CA SER A 149 -12.38 -2.86 -6.24
C SER A 149 -13.73 -3.15 -6.88
N ASN A 150 -13.73 -3.80 -8.05
CA ASN A 150 -14.94 -4.13 -8.80
C ASN A 150 -15.19 -5.64 -8.86
N ALA A 151 -14.75 -6.37 -7.81
CA ALA A 151 -14.97 -7.81 -7.76
C ALA A 151 -16.46 -8.15 -7.91
N PRO A 152 -16.83 -9.16 -8.69
CA PRO A 152 -18.20 -9.65 -8.75
C PRO A 152 -18.74 -9.95 -7.35
N GLU A 153 -20.00 -9.62 -7.09
CA GLU A 153 -20.60 -9.81 -5.76
C GLU A 153 -20.48 -11.26 -5.30
N GLY A 154 -19.95 -11.46 -4.11
CA GLY A 154 -19.73 -12.79 -3.52
C GLY A 154 -18.49 -13.54 -4.03
N SER A 155 -17.74 -13.01 -5.01
CA SER A 155 -16.55 -13.69 -5.54
C SER A 155 -15.32 -13.60 -4.62
N VAL A 156 -15.27 -12.60 -3.74
CA VAL A 156 -14.23 -12.42 -2.72
C VAL A 156 -14.86 -12.54 -1.35
N ALA A 157 -14.41 -13.53 -0.59
CA ALA A 157 -14.94 -13.81 0.76
C ALA A 157 -14.42 -12.82 1.81
N ALA A 158 -13.17 -12.38 1.67
CA ALA A 158 -12.52 -11.40 2.55
C ALA A 158 -11.31 -10.75 1.87
N THR A 159 -10.93 -9.58 2.38
CA THR A 159 -9.67 -8.91 1.99
C THR A 159 -8.89 -8.54 3.24
N VAL A 160 -7.61 -8.92 3.28
CA VAL A 160 -6.67 -8.57 4.35
C VAL A 160 -5.59 -7.68 3.75
N ALA A 161 -5.65 -6.38 4.03
CA ALA A 161 -4.73 -5.40 3.45
C ALA A 161 -4.47 -4.25 4.43
N THR A 162 -3.42 -3.47 4.14
CA THR A 162 -3.19 -2.16 4.76
C THR A 162 -4.30 -1.19 4.31
N ASP A 163 -4.71 -0.26 5.18
CA ASP A 163 -5.43 0.94 4.72
C ASP A 163 -4.45 1.83 3.94
N ASN A 164 -4.38 1.56 2.63
CA ASN A 164 -3.39 2.16 1.75
C ASN A 164 -3.63 3.66 1.54
N LYS A 165 -4.89 4.09 1.51
CA LYS A 165 -5.23 5.50 1.40
C LYS A 165 -4.78 6.27 2.65
N ALA A 166 -5.05 5.74 3.83
CA ALA A 166 -4.59 6.33 5.08
C ALA A 166 -3.05 6.32 5.20
N ALA A 167 -2.38 5.27 4.72
CA ALA A 167 -0.92 5.19 4.71
C ALA A 167 -0.29 6.28 3.83
N GLY A 168 -0.83 6.52 2.62
CA GLY A 168 -0.41 7.63 1.75
C GLY A 168 -0.63 8.99 2.39
N ALA A 169 -1.82 9.22 2.95
CA ALA A 169 -2.13 10.46 3.67
C ALA A 169 -1.20 10.69 4.88
N CYS A 170 -0.86 9.63 5.60
CA CYS A 170 0.11 9.69 6.70
C CYS A 170 1.50 10.13 6.20
N ALA A 171 1.96 9.63 5.06
CA ALA A 171 3.23 10.06 4.47
C ALA A 171 3.22 11.55 4.11
N ALA A 172 2.16 12.06 3.50
CA ALA A 172 2.00 13.48 3.20
C ALA A 172 1.98 14.34 4.47
N THR A 173 1.22 13.93 5.49
CA THR A 173 1.12 14.62 6.78
C THR A 173 2.48 14.73 7.47
N ASN A 174 3.33 13.69 7.38
CA ASN A 174 4.67 13.70 7.97
C ASN A 174 5.70 14.45 7.12
N MET A 175 5.54 14.48 5.79
CA MET A 175 6.43 15.23 4.90
C MET A 175 6.19 16.73 4.98
N TYR A 176 4.93 17.16 5.04
CA TYR A 176 4.54 18.57 4.90
C TYR A 176 5.23 19.49 5.89
N PRO A 177 5.33 19.22 7.21
CA PRO A 177 6.02 20.08 8.15
C PRO A 177 7.50 20.34 7.80
N VAL A 178 8.15 19.37 7.13
CA VAL A 178 9.58 19.47 6.74
C VAL A 178 9.77 20.43 5.56
N ILE A 179 8.80 20.51 4.66
CA ILE A 179 8.87 21.32 3.42
C ILE A 179 8.06 22.62 3.51
N LYS A 180 7.30 22.82 4.56
CA LYS A 180 6.30 23.89 4.71
C LYS A 180 6.87 25.29 4.43
N ASP A 181 8.03 25.62 4.96
CA ASP A 181 8.63 26.95 4.76
C ASP A 181 9.00 27.21 3.29
N VAL A 182 9.44 26.15 2.57
CA VAL A 182 9.76 26.25 1.15
C VAL A 182 8.49 26.37 0.32
N VAL A 183 7.45 25.63 0.66
CA VAL A 183 6.12 25.73 0.06
C VAL A 183 5.54 27.13 0.29
N ALA A 184 5.65 27.69 1.48
CA ALA A 184 5.13 29.03 1.81
C ALA A 184 5.78 30.12 0.94
N ALA A 185 7.07 29.97 0.58
CA ALA A 185 7.81 30.91 -0.27
C ALA A 185 7.55 30.74 -1.77
N ALA A 186 6.83 29.68 -2.19
CA ALA A 186 6.54 29.40 -3.60
C ALA A 186 5.53 30.40 -4.18
N THR A 187 5.68 30.73 -5.47
CA THR A 187 4.77 31.57 -6.25
C THR A 187 4.52 30.94 -7.62
N ALA A 188 3.51 31.41 -8.36
CA ALA A 188 3.25 30.90 -9.71
C ALA A 188 4.43 31.12 -10.68
N ASP A 189 5.20 32.20 -10.49
CA ASP A 189 6.42 32.47 -11.31
C ASP A 189 7.63 31.63 -10.86
N LYS A 190 7.59 31.09 -9.65
CA LYS A 190 8.63 30.26 -9.06
C LYS A 190 8.00 29.12 -8.26
N PRO A 191 7.36 28.18 -8.93
CA PRO A 191 6.73 27.05 -8.26
C PRO A 191 7.76 26.12 -7.63
N VAL A 192 7.29 25.30 -6.69
CA VAL A 192 8.04 24.17 -6.14
C VAL A 192 7.39 22.86 -6.57
N ARG A 193 8.19 21.79 -6.62
CA ARG A 193 7.76 20.47 -7.05
C ARG A 193 7.92 19.44 -5.94
N ILE A 194 6.89 18.65 -5.75
CA ILE A 194 6.88 17.46 -4.88
C ILE A 194 6.73 16.26 -5.80
N GLY A 195 7.73 15.39 -5.83
CA GLY A 195 7.68 14.17 -6.62
C GLY A 195 6.96 13.06 -5.88
N GLU A 196 6.30 12.22 -6.65
CA GLU A 196 5.79 10.92 -6.20
C GLU A 196 6.18 9.87 -7.24
N VAL A 197 6.71 8.73 -6.79
CA VAL A 197 6.98 7.58 -7.66
C VAL A 197 6.18 6.39 -7.15
N ASN A 198 5.24 5.95 -7.97
CA ASN A 198 4.42 4.78 -7.74
C ASN A 198 4.91 3.62 -8.60
N GLN A 199 4.89 2.42 -8.06
CA GLN A 199 5.31 1.20 -8.73
C GLN A 199 4.53 0.95 -10.02
N ASP A 200 3.22 1.16 -9.97
CA ASP A 200 2.27 0.97 -11.08
C ASP A 200 1.03 1.86 -10.89
N ALA A 201 0.08 1.75 -11.81
CA ALA A 201 -1.22 2.39 -11.75
C ALA A 201 -2.36 1.37 -11.93
N THR A 202 -2.12 0.08 -11.67
CA THR A 202 -3.05 -1.03 -11.94
C THR A 202 -3.47 -1.78 -10.68
N ALA A 203 -2.58 -1.91 -9.69
CA ALA A 203 -2.88 -2.56 -8.43
C ALA A 203 -3.58 -1.59 -7.46
N LEU A 204 -4.69 -2.05 -6.87
CA LEU A 204 -5.54 -1.21 -6.01
C LEU A 204 -4.76 -0.57 -4.83
N ASN A 205 -3.92 -1.36 -4.15
CA ASN A 205 -3.13 -0.86 -3.02
C ASN A 205 -2.17 0.27 -3.40
N ILE A 206 -1.61 0.23 -4.61
CA ILE A 206 -0.71 1.27 -5.12
C ILE A 206 -1.51 2.51 -5.53
N GLN A 207 -2.64 2.32 -6.21
CA GLN A 207 -3.57 3.40 -6.57
C GLN A 207 -4.04 4.17 -5.32
N GLU A 208 -4.52 3.44 -4.30
CA GLU A 208 -5.02 4.05 -3.06
C GLU A 208 -3.93 4.78 -2.28
N ARG A 209 -2.73 4.21 -2.19
CA ARG A 209 -1.62 4.84 -1.46
C ARG A 209 -1.14 6.09 -2.15
N GLY A 210 -0.98 6.05 -3.46
CA GLY A 210 -0.61 7.23 -4.25
C GLY A 210 -1.66 8.33 -4.17
N LEU A 211 -2.93 8.01 -4.42
CA LEU A 211 -4.02 9.00 -4.30
C LEU A 211 -4.16 9.53 -2.87
N GLY A 212 -3.93 8.69 -1.85
CA GLY A 212 -3.93 9.14 -0.46
C GLY A 212 -2.86 10.19 -0.16
N PHE A 213 -1.65 10.01 -0.70
CA PHE A 213 -0.57 11.01 -0.59
C PHE A 213 -0.90 12.29 -1.34
N ILE A 214 -1.34 12.18 -2.59
CA ILE A 214 -1.68 13.33 -3.44
C ILE A 214 -2.80 14.17 -2.80
N ASP A 215 -3.92 13.53 -2.43
CA ASP A 215 -5.10 14.19 -1.91
C ASP A 215 -4.80 14.92 -0.58
N GLU A 216 -4.07 14.29 0.34
CA GLU A 216 -3.70 14.93 1.60
C GLU A 216 -2.68 16.07 1.37
N MET A 217 -1.73 15.92 0.44
CA MET A 217 -0.79 16.98 0.09
C MET A 217 -1.49 18.20 -0.53
N ILE A 218 -2.47 17.97 -1.43
CA ILE A 218 -3.33 19.02 -1.98
C ILE A 218 -4.03 19.76 -0.84
N LYS A 219 -4.66 19.03 0.06
CA LYS A 219 -5.39 19.59 1.21
C LYS A 219 -4.48 20.44 2.11
N LEU A 220 -3.29 19.95 2.45
CA LEU A 220 -2.33 20.66 3.30
C LEU A 220 -1.82 21.94 2.64
N CYS A 221 -1.43 21.88 1.37
CA CYS A 221 -0.98 23.05 0.62
C CYS A 221 -2.11 24.08 0.46
N THR A 222 -3.32 23.63 0.15
CA THR A 222 -4.48 24.51 -0.06
C THR A 222 -4.92 25.16 1.26
N ALA A 223 -4.82 24.47 2.40
CA ALA A 223 -5.07 25.04 3.72
C ALA A 223 -4.13 26.20 4.05
N ASP A 224 -2.90 26.16 3.55
CA ASP A 224 -1.93 27.27 3.66
C ASP A 224 -2.05 28.29 2.50
N GLY A 225 -3.15 28.25 1.73
CA GLY A 225 -3.50 29.23 0.67
C GLY A 225 -2.76 29.03 -0.65
N LYS A 226 -2.12 27.88 -0.88
CA LYS A 226 -1.37 27.57 -2.10
C LYS A 226 -2.23 26.96 -3.19
N LYS A 227 -1.99 27.34 -4.43
CA LYS A 227 -2.55 26.69 -5.62
C LYS A 227 -1.69 25.48 -5.98
N VAL A 228 -2.33 24.33 -6.10
CA VAL A 228 -1.66 23.06 -6.40
C VAL A 228 -2.05 22.60 -7.80
N ALA A 229 -1.12 21.96 -8.52
CA ALA A 229 -1.43 21.18 -9.71
C ALA A 229 -0.82 19.81 -9.62
N VAL A 230 -1.53 18.79 -10.14
CA VAL A 230 -1.06 17.40 -10.26
C VAL A 230 -0.74 17.12 -11.72
N VAL A 231 0.45 16.62 -11.99
CA VAL A 231 0.94 16.32 -13.35
C VAL A 231 1.60 14.95 -13.38
N GLY A 232 1.86 14.43 -14.58
CA GLY A 232 2.55 13.16 -14.77
C GLY A 232 1.62 12.04 -15.18
N ASN A 233 1.61 10.93 -14.44
CA ASN A 233 0.84 9.75 -14.81
C ASN A 233 -0.67 10.05 -14.88
N GLU A 234 -1.29 9.66 -16.01
CA GLU A 234 -2.67 10.01 -16.35
C GLU A 234 -3.70 9.46 -15.34
N PHE A 235 -3.49 8.24 -14.83
CA PHE A 235 -4.39 7.66 -13.84
C PHE A 235 -4.49 8.55 -12.59
N TYR A 236 -3.37 8.94 -12.00
CA TYR A 236 -3.35 9.75 -10.78
C TYR A 236 -3.87 11.17 -11.02
N VAL A 237 -3.51 11.78 -12.15
CA VAL A 237 -4.02 13.11 -12.55
C VAL A 237 -5.54 13.13 -12.69
N ASN A 238 -6.13 12.06 -13.24
CA ASN A 238 -7.57 12.00 -13.47
C ASN A 238 -8.40 11.53 -12.26
N ASN A 239 -7.75 10.92 -11.26
CA ASN A 239 -8.44 10.35 -10.08
C ASN A 239 -8.12 11.07 -8.75
N CYS A 240 -7.21 12.04 -8.73
CA CYS A 240 -6.99 12.89 -7.56
C CYS A 240 -8.17 13.83 -7.28
N SER A 241 -8.27 14.33 -6.07
CA SER A 241 -9.37 15.19 -5.62
C SER A 241 -9.48 16.51 -6.39
N ASP A 242 -8.34 17.09 -6.80
CA ASP A 242 -8.26 18.28 -7.63
C ASP A 242 -6.94 18.29 -8.40
N LYS A 243 -6.98 18.20 -9.72
CA LYS A 243 -5.77 18.25 -10.55
C LYS A 243 -5.21 19.66 -10.74
N GLY A 244 -5.98 20.70 -10.43
CA GLY A 244 -5.57 22.10 -10.57
C GLY A 244 -5.22 22.53 -12.00
N ASP A 245 -4.49 23.65 -12.08
CA ASP A 245 -3.96 24.22 -13.34
C ASP A 245 -2.46 24.53 -13.19
N GLU A 246 -1.63 23.81 -13.92
CA GLU A 246 -0.17 23.93 -13.87
C GLU A 246 0.32 25.36 -14.16
N LYS A 247 -0.40 26.15 -14.99
CA LYS A 247 -0.03 27.50 -15.34
C LYS A 247 -0.12 28.51 -14.19
N THR A 248 -0.97 28.20 -13.22
CA THR A 248 -1.21 29.08 -12.07
C THR A 248 -0.76 28.47 -10.75
N ALA A 249 -0.26 27.24 -10.78
CA ALA A 249 0.15 26.50 -9.59
C ALA A 249 1.42 27.10 -8.96
N GLU A 250 1.43 27.14 -7.66
CA GLU A 250 2.59 27.48 -6.82
C GLU A 250 3.30 26.19 -6.34
N VAL A 251 2.53 25.09 -6.27
CA VAL A 251 3.01 23.75 -5.93
C VAL A 251 2.62 22.77 -7.03
N ILE A 252 3.57 22.01 -7.54
CA ILE A 252 3.36 20.97 -8.54
C ILE A 252 3.62 19.62 -7.89
N ILE A 253 2.61 18.74 -7.87
CA ILE A 253 2.80 17.33 -7.51
C ILE A 253 3.00 16.55 -8.80
N GLU A 254 4.20 16.00 -9.01
CA GLU A 254 4.51 15.22 -10.21
C GLU A 254 4.59 13.75 -9.90
N VAL A 255 3.75 12.96 -10.60
CA VAL A 255 3.64 11.51 -10.40
C VAL A 255 4.35 10.77 -11.52
N GLY A 256 5.41 10.04 -11.17
CA GLY A 256 6.12 9.11 -12.05
C GLY A 256 5.66 7.68 -11.82
N VAL A 257 5.47 6.94 -12.91
CA VAL A 257 5.17 5.50 -12.89
C VAL A 257 6.09 4.83 -13.90
N PRO A 258 6.93 3.87 -13.50
CA PRO A 258 7.82 3.16 -14.42
C PRO A 258 7.02 2.26 -15.37
N ALA A 259 7.56 1.99 -16.55
CA ALA A 259 6.93 1.12 -17.55
C ALA A 259 6.84 -0.36 -17.10
N GLN A 260 7.70 -0.77 -16.17
CA GLN A 260 7.70 -2.08 -15.53
C GLN A 260 8.15 -1.93 -14.07
N THR A 261 7.73 -2.83 -13.22
CA THR A 261 8.02 -2.84 -11.78
C THR A 261 9.43 -3.35 -11.49
N THR A 262 10.44 -2.57 -11.91
CA THR A 262 11.85 -2.86 -11.67
C THR A 262 12.56 -1.69 -11.00
N VAL A 263 13.55 -2.00 -10.15
CA VAL A 263 14.35 -0.99 -9.43
C VAL A 263 14.98 0.04 -10.36
N ASP A 264 15.54 -0.39 -11.49
CA ASP A 264 16.23 0.50 -12.43
C ASP A 264 15.26 1.49 -13.11
N LEU A 265 14.06 1.04 -13.47
CA LEU A 265 13.05 1.88 -14.10
C LEU A 265 12.42 2.83 -13.08
N ALA A 266 12.18 2.38 -11.84
CA ALA A 266 11.71 3.23 -10.76
C ALA A 266 12.76 4.31 -10.41
N ALA A 267 14.04 3.93 -10.34
CA ALA A 267 15.14 4.88 -10.15
C ALA A 267 15.23 5.89 -11.31
N THR A 268 14.93 5.46 -12.53
CA THR A 268 14.90 6.37 -13.70
C THR A 268 13.80 7.41 -13.56
N GLU A 269 12.57 7.01 -13.18
CA GLU A 269 11.46 7.97 -12.93
C GLU A 269 11.79 8.91 -11.76
N ALA A 270 12.34 8.38 -10.66
CA ALA A 270 12.75 9.19 -9.53
C ALA A 270 13.82 10.25 -9.94
N ASN A 271 14.84 9.82 -10.69
CA ASN A 271 15.90 10.74 -11.18
C ASN A 271 15.37 11.80 -12.14
N LYS A 272 14.41 11.46 -12.99
CA LYS A 272 13.74 12.38 -13.91
C LYS A 272 13.06 13.54 -13.15
N ILE A 273 12.37 13.22 -12.05
CA ILE A 273 11.73 14.22 -11.19
C ILE A 273 12.79 14.97 -10.37
N MET A 274 13.70 14.26 -9.70
CA MET A 274 14.72 14.86 -8.82
C MET A 274 15.71 15.77 -9.56
N SER A 275 15.92 15.57 -10.86
CA SER A 275 16.80 16.43 -11.67
C SER A 275 16.22 17.82 -11.96
N LYS A 276 14.92 18.02 -11.77
CA LYS A 276 14.28 19.31 -11.96
C LYS A 276 14.66 20.26 -10.82
N ALA A 277 15.04 21.49 -11.18
CA ALA A 277 15.61 22.46 -10.23
C ALA A 277 14.62 22.94 -9.16
N ASP A 278 13.34 22.80 -9.41
CA ASP A 278 12.22 23.16 -8.54
C ASP A 278 11.79 22.01 -7.60
N THR A 279 12.33 20.80 -7.75
CA THR A 279 12.01 19.66 -6.89
C THR A 279 12.56 19.86 -5.47
N ILE A 280 11.69 19.80 -4.48
CA ILE A 280 12.01 20.00 -3.05
C ILE A 280 11.91 18.73 -2.21
N ALA A 281 11.09 17.77 -2.63
CA ALA A 281 10.90 16.49 -1.97
C ALA A 281 10.43 15.43 -2.97
N ILE A 282 10.57 14.16 -2.59
CA ILE A 282 10.04 13.02 -3.34
C ILE A 282 9.53 11.95 -2.37
N PHE A 283 8.39 11.35 -2.71
CA PHE A 283 7.79 10.21 -2.05
C PHE A 283 7.87 8.97 -2.94
N GLY A 284 8.41 7.88 -2.42
CA GLY A 284 8.32 6.56 -3.03
C GLY A 284 7.24 5.75 -2.32
N SER A 285 6.22 5.31 -3.03
CA SER A 285 5.06 4.69 -2.40
C SER A 285 5.31 3.26 -1.92
N ASN A 286 6.34 2.60 -2.45
CA ASN A 286 6.77 1.25 -2.06
C ASN A 286 8.26 1.00 -2.35
N GLN A 287 8.72 -0.26 -2.21
CA GLN A 287 10.14 -0.64 -2.28
C GLN A 287 10.67 -0.95 -3.68
N THR A 288 10.00 -0.60 -4.73
CA THR A 288 10.48 -0.86 -6.11
C THR A 288 11.63 0.05 -6.48
#